data_8f5f0845ea26016a418c0aa4a59abde1
#
_entry.id   8f5f0845ea26016a418c0aa4a59abde1
#
_cell.length_a   1.000
_cell.length_b   1.000
_cell.length_c   1.000
_cell.angle_alpha   90.00
_cell.angle_beta   90.00
_cell.angle_gamma   90.00
#
_symmetry.space_group_name_H-M   'P 1'
#
loop_
_entity.id
_entity.type
_entity.pdbx_description
1 polymer ?
#
loop_
_entity_poly.entity_id
_entity_poly.type
_entity_poly.pdbx_seq_one_letter_code
_entity_poly.pdbx_strand_id
1 'polypeptide(L)'
;MKTKRTFLAISIPCSTEFPAMVERLKKNLQHEHYINYVKTNQIHLTLKFAGETLEEDVPAIIEACQKVAKRHQPFVLDFDRTGLFGSNRVPRVLWLGMANPPQALFDLEEDLLDAFDELGYLRDRQNFVPHLTVCRIKQLVDKQFFLQIYNSIEQKTYLHADVKELVYFQSFLQPTGPFYKVLKKIPLGQ
;
A
#
# COMPACT_ATOMS: atom_id res chain seq x y z
N MET A 1 -11.95 3.92 -26.34
CA MET A 1 -12.39 4.11 -24.93
C MET A 1 -11.24 4.69 -24.15
N LYS A 2 -11.49 5.67 -23.27
CA LYS A 2 -10.45 6.23 -22.40
C LYS A 2 -10.34 5.40 -21.12
N THR A 3 -9.12 5.08 -20.72
CA THR A 3 -8.84 4.34 -19.48
C THR A 3 -8.09 5.20 -18.46
N LYS A 4 -8.18 4.81 -17.20
CA LYS A 4 -7.43 5.35 -16.08
C LYS A 4 -6.84 4.18 -15.30
N ARG A 5 -5.58 4.27 -14.93
CA ARG A 5 -5.01 3.31 -13.99
C ARG A 5 -5.46 3.64 -12.58
N THR A 6 -6.27 2.78 -11.97
CA THR A 6 -6.88 3.07 -10.67
C THR A 6 -6.60 1.99 -9.63
N PHE A 7 -6.75 2.38 -8.36
CA PHE A 7 -6.66 1.49 -7.21
C PHE A 7 -7.42 2.05 -6.01
N LEU A 8 -7.90 1.18 -5.15
CA LEU A 8 -8.51 1.49 -3.87
C LEU A 8 -7.50 1.28 -2.74
N ALA A 9 -7.41 2.22 -1.81
CA ALA A 9 -6.44 2.16 -0.72
C ALA A 9 -6.93 2.90 0.53
N ILE A 10 -6.25 2.63 1.65
CA ILE A 10 -6.29 3.42 2.86
C ILE A 10 -5.09 4.37 2.82
N SER A 11 -5.35 5.69 2.89
CA SER A 11 -4.29 6.69 3.04
C SER A 11 -3.78 6.69 4.47
N ILE A 12 -2.47 6.57 4.64
CA ILE A 12 -1.85 6.51 5.97
C ILE A 12 -1.20 7.85 6.28
N PRO A 13 -1.57 8.51 7.39
CA PRO A 13 -0.92 9.74 7.82
C PRO A 13 0.54 9.47 8.15
N CYS A 14 1.42 10.34 7.70
CA CYS A 14 2.85 10.20 7.98
C CYS A 14 3.13 10.63 9.43
N SER A 15 3.89 9.81 10.15
CA SER A 15 4.47 10.15 11.47
C SER A 15 5.89 10.70 11.30
N THR A 16 6.58 10.97 12.39
CA THR A 16 8.02 11.31 12.38
C THR A 16 8.91 10.06 12.27
N GLU A 17 8.48 8.93 12.83
CA GLU A 17 9.26 7.69 12.94
C GLU A 17 9.49 7.01 11.58
N PHE A 18 8.46 6.97 10.73
CA PHE A 18 8.57 6.33 9.42
C PHE A 18 9.55 7.05 8.49
N PRO A 19 9.48 8.38 8.27
CA PRO A 19 10.50 9.11 7.51
C PRO A 19 11.90 8.97 8.09
N ALA A 20 12.06 9.00 9.42
CA ALA A 20 13.35 8.81 10.06
C ALA A 20 13.94 7.42 9.77
N MET A 21 13.12 6.37 9.77
CA MET A 21 13.53 5.02 9.34
C MET A 21 13.98 5.02 7.87
N VAL A 22 13.21 5.63 6.97
CA VAL A 22 13.52 5.69 5.54
C VAL A 22 14.83 6.43 5.29
N GLU A 23 15.06 7.58 5.96
CA GLU A 23 16.30 8.36 5.81
C GLU A 23 17.51 7.59 6.37
N ARG A 24 17.37 6.87 7.49
CA ARG A 24 18.42 5.99 8.00
C ARG A 24 18.77 4.88 7.00
N LEU A 25 17.76 4.26 6.37
CA LEU A 25 17.97 3.25 5.34
C LEU A 25 18.72 3.84 4.12
N LYS A 26 18.31 5.00 3.63
CA LYS A 26 18.97 5.69 2.52
C LYS A 26 20.43 5.99 2.83
N LYS A 27 20.73 6.47 4.04
CA LYS A 27 22.09 6.78 4.48
C LYS A 27 22.96 5.52 4.56
N ASN A 28 22.44 4.43 5.12
CA ASN A 28 23.17 3.18 5.27
C ASN A 28 23.37 2.45 3.93
N LEU A 29 22.41 2.58 3.01
CA LEU A 29 22.40 1.91 1.70
C LEU A 29 22.71 2.87 0.55
N GLN A 30 23.45 3.95 0.80
CA GLN A 30 23.74 4.99 -0.19
C GLN A 30 24.48 4.50 -1.44
N HIS A 31 25.19 3.39 -1.37
CA HIS A 31 25.87 2.74 -2.49
C HIS A 31 24.96 1.77 -3.29
N GLU A 32 23.74 1.49 -2.81
CA GLU A 32 22.75 0.69 -3.49
C GLU A 32 21.91 1.55 -4.44
N HIS A 33 22.46 1.90 -5.61
CA HIS A 33 21.89 2.88 -6.54
C HIS A 33 20.56 2.44 -7.20
N TYR A 34 20.22 1.16 -7.10
CA TYR A 34 19.04 0.59 -7.75
C TYR A 34 17.86 0.38 -6.78
N ILE A 35 17.88 1.06 -5.63
CA ILE A 35 16.78 1.08 -4.67
C ILE A 35 15.96 2.36 -4.87
N ASN A 36 14.66 2.19 -5.15
CA ASN A 36 13.71 3.29 -5.31
C ASN A 36 12.84 3.40 -4.05
N TYR A 37 13.11 4.39 -3.22
CA TYR A 37 12.32 4.68 -2.02
C TYR A 37 11.01 5.38 -2.37
N VAL A 38 9.92 5.04 -1.64
CA VAL A 38 8.64 5.74 -1.80
C VAL A 38 8.71 7.15 -1.21
N LYS A 39 7.87 8.04 -1.74
CA LYS A 39 7.69 9.38 -1.17
C LYS A 39 6.86 9.25 0.11
N THR A 40 7.39 9.71 1.23
CA THR A 40 6.76 9.54 2.54
C THR A 40 5.43 10.29 2.71
N ASN A 41 5.13 11.23 1.84
CA ASN A 41 3.84 11.95 1.80
C ASN A 41 2.76 11.25 0.94
N GLN A 42 3.04 10.09 0.38
CA GLN A 42 2.12 9.32 -0.47
C GLN A 42 1.94 7.88 0.02
N ILE A 43 2.11 7.67 1.33
CA ILE A 43 2.01 6.34 1.93
C ILE A 43 0.56 5.90 1.95
N HIS A 44 0.31 4.69 1.49
CA HIS A 44 -1.01 4.09 1.48
C HIS A 44 -0.92 2.56 1.58
N LEU A 45 -1.94 1.97 2.17
CA LEU A 45 -2.17 0.53 2.14
C LEU A 45 -3.14 0.23 1.01
N THR A 46 -2.67 -0.44 -0.03
CA THR A 46 -3.52 -0.82 -1.17
C THR A 46 -4.42 -1.98 -0.77
N LEU A 47 -5.72 -1.84 -1.02
CA LEU A 47 -6.72 -2.89 -0.84
C LEU A 47 -6.98 -3.63 -2.16
N LYS A 48 -7.15 -2.89 -3.26
CA LYS A 48 -7.39 -3.47 -4.59
C LYS A 48 -6.78 -2.64 -5.70
N PHE A 49 -6.01 -3.27 -6.57
CA PHE A 49 -5.63 -2.69 -7.86
C PHE A 49 -6.69 -3.03 -8.90
N ALA A 50 -7.42 -2.02 -9.39
CA ALA A 50 -8.34 -2.19 -10.51
C ALA A 50 -7.61 -2.19 -11.87
N GLY A 51 -6.40 -1.60 -11.91
CA GLY A 51 -5.63 -1.53 -13.16
C GLY A 51 -6.20 -0.52 -14.15
N GLU A 52 -6.16 -0.86 -15.44
CA GLU A 52 -6.70 -0.01 -16.51
C GLU A 52 -8.24 -0.07 -16.48
N THR A 53 -8.85 0.94 -15.89
CA THR A 53 -10.28 1.08 -15.66
C THR A 53 -10.89 2.01 -16.71
N LEU A 54 -11.98 1.63 -17.36
CA LEU A 54 -12.72 2.50 -18.25
C LEU A 54 -13.26 3.73 -17.48
N GLU A 55 -13.21 4.91 -18.08
CA GLU A 55 -13.72 6.12 -17.41
C GLU A 55 -15.20 6.03 -17.07
N GLU A 56 -15.98 5.30 -17.86
CA GLU A 56 -17.41 5.03 -17.65
C GLU A 56 -17.70 4.10 -16.47
N ASP A 57 -16.74 3.23 -16.08
CA ASP A 57 -16.90 2.31 -14.94
C ASP A 57 -16.61 2.96 -13.60
N VAL A 58 -15.88 4.09 -13.59
CA VAL A 58 -15.46 4.76 -12.35
C VAL A 58 -16.64 5.08 -11.40
N PRO A 59 -17.81 5.60 -11.88
CA PRO A 59 -18.95 5.83 -11.00
C PRO A 59 -19.49 4.56 -10.35
N ALA A 60 -19.61 3.45 -11.10
CA ALA A 60 -20.11 2.18 -10.60
C ALA A 60 -19.18 1.58 -9.53
N ILE A 61 -17.86 1.66 -9.75
CA ILE A 61 -16.86 1.24 -8.75
C ILE A 61 -16.98 2.06 -7.47
N ILE A 62 -17.11 3.38 -7.58
CA ILE A 62 -17.27 4.25 -6.42
C ILE A 62 -18.54 3.90 -5.65
N GLU A 63 -19.66 3.67 -6.33
CA GLU A 63 -20.93 3.29 -5.70
C GLU A 63 -20.81 1.94 -4.98
N ALA A 64 -20.20 0.94 -5.60
CA ALA A 64 -19.95 -0.36 -4.99
C ALA A 64 -19.10 -0.24 -3.73
N CYS A 65 -17.98 0.49 -3.80
CA CYS A 65 -17.13 0.76 -2.63
C CYS A 65 -17.87 1.50 -1.50
N GLN A 66 -18.77 2.44 -1.84
CA GLN A 66 -19.58 3.14 -0.84
C GLN A 66 -20.57 2.20 -0.13
N LYS A 67 -21.21 1.28 -0.87
CA LYS A 67 -22.11 0.26 -0.30
C LYS A 67 -21.35 -0.65 0.68
N VAL A 68 -20.15 -1.07 0.35
CA VAL A 68 -19.29 -1.84 1.25
C VAL A 68 -18.90 -1.02 2.46
N ALA A 69 -18.35 0.18 2.27
CA ALA A 69 -17.83 1.04 3.34
C ALA A 69 -18.87 1.35 4.43
N LYS A 70 -20.16 1.49 4.06
CA LYS A 70 -21.26 1.72 5.02
C LYS A 70 -21.44 0.59 6.03
N ARG A 71 -21.05 -0.64 5.70
CA ARG A 71 -21.19 -1.81 6.57
C ARG A 71 -20.00 -1.97 7.54
N HIS A 72 -18.90 -1.28 7.31
CA HIS A 72 -17.67 -1.40 8.09
C HIS A 72 -17.44 -0.19 8.99
N GLN A 73 -17.20 -0.45 10.27
CA GLN A 73 -16.89 0.60 11.24
C GLN A 73 -15.42 1.05 11.11
N PRO A 74 -15.08 2.29 11.50
CA PRO A 74 -13.70 2.72 11.66
C PRO A 74 -12.89 1.79 12.55
N PHE A 75 -11.62 1.59 12.24
CA PHE A 75 -10.69 0.74 12.98
C PHE A 75 -9.27 1.33 12.98
N VAL A 76 -8.36 0.72 13.73
CA VAL A 76 -6.98 1.19 13.90
C VAL A 76 -5.99 0.23 13.26
N LEU A 77 -4.92 0.78 12.67
CA LEU A 77 -3.78 0.03 12.14
C LEU A 77 -2.49 0.50 12.82
N ASP A 78 -1.72 -0.46 13.35
CA ASP A 78 -0.39 -0.26 13.89
C ASP A 78 0.66 -0.97 13.02
N PHE A 79 1.53 -0.18 12.38
CA PHE A 79 2.57 -0.71 11.51
C PHE A 79 3.87 -0.85 12.29
N ASP A 80 4.23 -2.06 12.65
CA ASP A 80 5.30 -2.40 13.58
C ASP A 80 6.26 -3.48 13.08
N ARG A 81 6.02 -4.05 11.90
CA ARG A 81 6.78 -5.17 11.35
C ARG A 81 7.27 -4.89 9.95
N THR A 82 8.56 -5.09 9.70
CA THR A 82 9.12 -5.04 8.35
C THR A 82 9.19 -6.42 7.70
N GLY A 83 9.14 -6.45 6.37
CA GLY A 83 9.30 -7.67 5.60
C GLY A 83 9.79 -7.43 4.19
N LEU A 84 10.07 -8.53 3.48
CA LEU A 84 10.54 -8.51 2.09
C LEU A 84 9.59 -9.32 1.21
N PHE A 85 9.23 -8.76 0.04
CA PHE A 85 8.69 -9.56 -1.05
C PHE A 85 9.79 -9.95 -2.02
N GLY A 86 9.59 -11.08 -2.69
CA GLY A 86 10.59 -11.77 -3.46
C GLY A 86 11.15 -12.95 -2.67
N SER A 87 12.36 -13.37 -2.97
CA SER A 87 13.05 -14.39 -2.20
C SER A 87 14.25 -13.78 -1.46
N ASN A 88 14.77 -14.49 -0.43
CA ASN A 88 16.03 -14.10 0.22
C ASN A 88 17.21 -14.03 -0.76
N ARG A 89 17.09 -14.72 -1.91
CA ARG A 89 18.09 -14.63 -3.00
C ARG A 89 17.91 -13.39 -3.85
N VAL A 90 16.64 -12.95 -4.05
CA VAL A 90 16.28 -11.80 -4.90
C VAL A 90 15.16 -11.01 -4.23
N PRO A 91 15.45 -10.19 -3.21
CA PRO A 91 14.47 -9.29 -2.62
C PRO A 91 14.06 -8.23 -3.64
N ARG A 92 12.76 -7.93 -3.70
CA ARG A 92 12.17 -6.99 -4.68
C ARG A 92 11.51 -5.80 -4.04
N VAL A 93 10.96 -5.96 -2.84
CA VAL A 93 10.27 -4.89 -2.11
C VAL A 93 10.57 -5.04 -0.63
N LEU A 94 11.06 -3.97 -0.01
CA LEU A 94 11.04 -3.81 1.44
C LEU A 94 9.72 -3.13 1.80
N TRP A 95 9.00 -3.68 2.76
CA TRP A 95 7.71 -3.17 3.20
C TRP A 95 7.62 -3.08 4.72
N LEU A 96 6.69 -2.24 5.19
CA LEU A 96 6.28 -2.12 6.58
C LEU A 96 4.84 -2.62 6.68
N GLY A 97 4.57 -3.55 7.57
CA GLY A 97 3.27 -4.15 7.84
C GLY A 97 3.00 -4.24 9.33
N MET A 98 2.15 -5.19 9.69
CA MET A 98 1.64 -5.38 11.05
C MET A 98 1.96 -6.78 11.54
N ALA A 99 2.39 -6.92 12.81
CA ALA A 99 2.54 -8.23 13.44
C ALA A 99 1.16 -8.88 13.67
N ASN A 100 0.17 -8.06 14.06
CA ASN A 100 -1.19 -8.47 14.35
C ASN A 100 -2.20 -7.57 13.60
N PRO A 101 -2.41 -7.77 12.29
CA PRO A 101 -3.41 -6.99 11.56
C PRO A 101 -4.82 -7.30 12.07
N PRO A 102 -5.70 -6.29 12.26
CA PRO A 102 -7.05 -6.50 12.79
C PRO A 102 -7.92 -7.26 11.79
N GLN A 103 -8.82 -8.13 12.28
CA GLN A 103 -9.75 -8.90 11.44
C GLN A 103 -10.63 -7.97 10.58
N ALA A 104 -11.04 -6.81 11.11
CA ALA A 104 -11.82 -5.81 10.39
C ALA A 104 -11.17 -5.36 9.06
N LEU A 105 -9.83 -5.38 8.96
CA LEU A 105 -9.14 -5.08 7.71
C LEU A 105 -9.34 -6.17 6.67
N PHE A 106 -9.30 -7.44 7.06
CA PHE A 106 -9.51 -8.58 6.18
C PHE A 106 -10.97 -8.68 5.75
N ASP A 107 -11.92 -8.48 6.68
CA ASP A 107 -13.35 -8.48 6.37
C ASP A 107 -13.70 -7.38 5.36
N LEU A 108 -13.12 -6.18 5.55
CA LEU A 108 -13.29 -5.07 4.61
C LEU A 108 -12.71 -5.38 3.23
N GLU A 109 -11.49 -5.95 3.19
CA GLU A 109 -10.82 -6.29 1.93
C GLU A 109 -11.60 -7.35 1.16
N GLU A 110 -12.07 -8.42 1.83
CA GLU A 110 -12.87 -9.49 1.22
C GLU A 110 -14.19 -8.96 0.62
N ASP A 111 -14.95 -8.16 1.39
CA ASP A 111 -16.18 -7.52 0.91
C ASP A 111 -15.94 -6.59 -0.30
N LEU A 112 -14.79 -5.90 -0.32
CA LEU A 112 -14.39 -5.07 -1.45
C LEU A 112 -14.04 -5.92 -2.68
N LEU A 113 -13.32 -7.04 -2.49
CA LEU A 113 -13.00 -7.96 -3.58
C LEU A 113 -14.27 -8.52 -4.21
N ASP A 114 -15.26 -8.93 -3.40
CA ASP A 114 -16.58 -9.38 -3.89
C ASP A 114 -17.27 -8.31 -4.73
N ALA A 115 -17.27 -7.06 -4.24
CA ALA A 115 -17.88 -5.95 -4.97
C ALA A 115 -17.16 -5.63 -6.31
N PHE A 116 -15.84 -5.82 -6.37
CA PHE A 116 -15.08 -5.69 -7.62
C PHE A 116 -15.32 -6.86 -8.57
N ASP A 117 -15.45 -8.09 -8.05
CA ASP A 117 -15.78 -9.29 -8.85
C ASP A 117 -17.14 -9.15 -9.53
N GLU A 118 -18.16 -8.63 -8.82
CA GLU A 118 -19.49 -8.35 -9.37
C GLU A 118 -19.45 -7.35 -10.54
N LEU A 119 -18.46 -6.46 -10.55
CA LEU A 119 -18.21 -5.51 -11.63
C LEU A 119 -17.28 -6.05 -12.74
N GLY A 120 -16.86 -7.32 -12.65
CA GLY A 120 -16.01 -7.98 -13.62
C GLY A 120 -14.49 -7.74 -13.45
N TYR A 121 -14.07 -7.16 -12.31
CA TYR A 121 -12.66 -6.96 -11.97
C TYR A 121 -12.14 -8.17 -11.21
N LEU A 122 -11.33 -9.00 -11.87
CA LEU A 122 -10.82 -10.24 -11.31
C LEU A 122 -10.06 -10.05 -9.99
N ARG A 123 -10.22 -11.00 -9.07
CA ARG A 123 -9.44 -11.07 -7.84
C ARG A 123 -7.95 -11.22 -8.13
N ASP A 124 -7.14 -10.64 -7.27
CA ASP A 124 -5.71 -10.90 -7.28
C ASP A 124 -5.46 -12.37 -6.90
N ARG A 125 -4.53 -13.03 -7.61
CA ARG A 125 -4.22 -14.44 -7.40
C ARG A 125 -3.43 -14.72 -6.13
N GLN A 126 -2.91 -13.67 -5.48
CA GLN A 126 -2.07 -13.78 -4.28
C GLN A 126 -2.88 -13.46 -3.03
N ASN A 127 -2.56 -14.11 -1.92
CA ASN A 127 -3.14 -13.77 -0.63
C ASN A 127 -2.84 -12.30 -0.28
N PHE A 128 -3.82 -11.64 0.31
CA PHE A 128 -3.67 -10.28 0.80
C PHE A 128 -2.66 -10.24 1.95
N VAL A 129 -1.58 -9.52 1.76
CA VAL A 129 -0.59 -9.21 2.79
C VAL A 129 -0.61 -7.70 3.01
N PRO A 130 -1.25 -7.22 4.10
CA PRO A 130 -1.37 -5.78 4.35
C PRO A 130 0.01 -5.16 4.57
N HIS A 131 0.40 -4.23 3.68
CA HIS A 131 1.73 -3.63 3.72
C HIS A 131 1.79 -2.22 3.14
N LEU A 132 2.76 -1.44 3.63
CA LEU A 132 3.19 -0.17 3.06
C LEU A 132 4.53 -0.40 2.36
N THR A 133 4.65 -0.08 1.09
CA THR A 133 5.94 -0.15 0.41
C THR A 133 6.89 0.89 0.99
N VAL A 134 8.07 0.47 1.45
CA VAL A 134 9.18 1.34 1.87
C VAL A 134 10.07 1.66 0.69
N CYS A 135 10.50 0.62 -0.03
CA CYS A 135 11.27 0.78 -1.26
C CYS A 135 11.11 -0.41 -2.20
N ARG A 136 11.39 -0.16 -3.49
CA ARG A 136 11.46 -1.18 -4.54
C ARG A 136 12.91 -1.40 -4.94
N ILE A 137 13.32 -2.65 -4.97
CA ILE A 137 14.68 -3.08 -5.23
C ILE A 137 14.74 -3.62 -6.66
N LYS A 138 15.41 -2.92 -7.55
CA LYS A 138 15.64 -3.39 -8.93
C LYS A 138 16.81 -4.36 -8.97
N GLN A 139 17.89 -4.00 -8.28
CA GLN A 139 19.13 -4.76 -8.18
C GLN A 139 19.83 -4.39 -6.87
N LEU A 140 20.62 -5.30 -6.31
CA LEU A 140 21.51 -5.04 -5.19
C LEU A 140 22.96 -5.16 -5.66
N VAL A 141 23.80 -4.25 -5.22
CA VAL A 141 25.25 -4.27 -5.42
C VAL A 141 25.87 -5.22 -4.38
N ASP A 142 25.49 -5.07 -3.12
CA ASP A 142 25.88 -5.96 -2.02
C ASP A 142 24.65 -6.48 -1.26
N LYS A 143 24.19 -7.65 -1.67
CA LYS A 143 23.04 -8.30 -1.04
C LYS A 143 23.26 -8.65 0.43
N GLN A 144 24.47 -9.08 0.82
CA GLN A 144 24.75 -9.49 2.20
C GLN A 144 24.68 -8.27 3.11
N PHE A 145 25.29 -7.20 2.69
CA PHE A 145 25.21 -5.93 3.41
C PHE A 145 23.76 -5.40 3.49
N PHE A 146 23.00 -5.45 2.40
CA PHE A 146 21.57 -5.09 2.43
C PHE A 146 20.81 -5.91 3.48
N LEU A 147 21.01 -7.24 3.53
CA LEU A 147 20.34 -8.10 4.50
C LEU A 147 20.78 -7.81 5.95
N GLN A 148 22.05 -7.45 6.19
CA GLN A 148 22.51 -7.01 7.51
C GLN A 148 21.78 -5.73 7.95
N ILE A 149 21.67 -4.73 7.07
CA ILE A 149 20.91 -3.49 7.35
C ILE A 149 19.44 -3.80 7.58
N TYR A 150 18.81 -4.63 6.74
CA TYR A 150 17.43 -5.06 6.92
C TYR A 150 17.19 -5.72 8.27
N ASN A 151 18.03 -6.67 8.67
CA ASN A 151 17.92 -7.37 9.95
C ASN A 151 18.21 -6.48 11.16
N SER A 152 18.86 -5.32 10.96
CA SER A 152 19.10 -4.32 12.01
C SER A 152 17.94 -3.34 12.21
N ILE A 153 16.87 -3.43 11.40
CA ILE A 153 15.70 -2.59 11.58
C ILE A 153 15.01 -2.99 12.88
N GLU A 154 14.87 -2.03 13.78
CA GLU A 154 14.16 -2.24 15.04
C GLU A 154 12.70 -2.58 14.78
N GLN A 155 12.16 -3.57 15.50
CA GLN A 155 10.73 -3.91 15.47
C GLN A 155 10.02 -3.04 16.51
N LYS A 156 9.33 -2.01 16.04
CA LYS A 156 8.53 -1.06 16.85
C LYS A 156 7.43 -0.47 16.00
N THR A 157 6.45 0.16 16.61
CA THR A 157 5.42 0.90 15.88
C THR A 157 6.02 2.15 15.23
N TYR A 158 6.05 2.14 13.90
CA TYR A 158 6.51 3.26 13.06
C TYR A 158 5.37 4.18 12.64
N LEU A 159 4.17 3.61 12.48
CA LEU A 159 2.98 4.33 12.05
C LEU A 159 1.77 3.81 12.80
N HIS A 160 0.92 4.74 13.24
CA HIS A 160 -0.39 4.49 13.80
C HIS A 160 -1.42 5.22 12.94
N ALA A 161 -2.52 4.57 12.57
CA ALA A 161 -3.53 5.15 11.70
C ALA A 161 -4.95 4.79 12.13
N ASP A 162 -5.75 5.82 12.43
CA ASP A 162 -7.20 5.71 12.52
C ASP A 162 -7.79 5.62 11.10
N VAL A 163 -8.32 4.48 10.74
CA VAL A 163 -8.96 4.26 9.44
C VAL A 163 -10.41 4.66 9.53
N LYS A 164 -10.76 5.79 8.91
CA LYS A 164 -12.13 6.35 8.87
C LYS A 164 -12.69 6.45 7.46
N GLU A 165 -11.83 6.33 6.45
CA GLU A 165 -12.21 6.44 5.05
C GLU A 165 -11.33 5.58 4.15
N LEU A 166 -11.89 5.16 3.03
CA LEU A 166 -11.16 4.62 1.89
C LEU A 166 -10.91 5.73 0.88
N VAL A 167 -9.88 5.57 0.06
CA VAL A 167 -9.58 6.53 -1.00
C VAL A 167 -9.41 5.79 -2.32
N TYR A 168 -10.19 6.18 -3.31
CA TYR A 168 -10.06 5.72 -4.68
C TYR A 168 -9.15 6.64 -5.45
N PHE A 169 -8.05 6.10 -5.97
CA PHE A 169 -6.99 6.85 -6.64
C PHE A 169 -6.89 6.55 -8.12
N GLN A 170 -6.49 7.56 -8.88
CA GLN A 170 -5.88 7.40 -10.20
C GLN A 170 -4.36 7.49 -10.08
N SER A 171 -3.65 6.56 -10.70
CA SER A 171 -2.18 6.51 -10.75
C SER A 171 -1.66 7.03 -12.09
N PHE A 172 -0.69 7.95 -12.03
CA PHE A 172 0.06 8.44 -13.18
C PHE A 172 1.51 7.99 -13.05
N LEU A 173 1.99 7.23 -14.02
CA LEU A 173 3.38 6.81 -14.05
C LEU A 173 4.25 7.96 -14.57
N GLN A 174 5.26 8.36 -13.81
CA GLN A 174 6.22 9.38 -14.18
C GLN A 174 7.65 8.85 -14.01
N PRO A 175 8.65 9.39 -14.73
CA PRO A 175 10.05 8.99 -14.57
C PRO A 175 10.58 9.16 -13.13
N THR A 176 10.03 10.14 -12.39
CA THR A 176 10.37 10.45 -10.99
C THR A 176 9.61 9.61 -9.97
N GLY A 177 8.83 8.62 -10.41
CA GLY A 177 7.95 7.78 -9.61
C GLY A 177 6.47 8.10 -9.83
N PRO A 178 5.56 7.28 -9.29
CA PRO A 178 4.12 7.45 -9.50
C PRO A 178 3.61 8.73 -8.79
N PHE A 179 2.64 9.36 -9.42
CA PHE A 179 1.81 10.41 -8.83
C PHE A 179 0.38 9.90 -8.72
N TYR A 180 -0.28 10.18 -7.59
CA TYR A 180 -1.65 9.73 -7.31
C TYR A 180 -2.60 10.91 -7.18
N LYS A 181 -3.71 10.84 -7.93
CA LYS A 181 -4.82 11.80 -7.86
C LYS A 181 -5.98 11.13 -7.14
N VAL A 182 -6.52 11.78 -6.11
CA VAL A 182 -7.73 11.35 -5.43
C VAL A 182 -8.91 11.51 -6.39
N LEU A 183 -9.63 10.42 -6.66
CA LEU A 183 -10.90 10.43 -7.40
C LEU A 183 -12.07 10.56 -6.44
N LYS A 184 -12.04 9.81 -5.32
CA LYS A 184 -13.10 9.84 -4.29
C LYS A 184 -12.55 9.45 -2.93
N LYS A 185 -13.03 10.11 -1.88
CA LYS A 185 -12.95 9.69 -0.49
C LYS A 185 -14.27 9.06 -0.08
N ILE A 186 -14.22 7.94 0.61
CA ILE A 186 -15.37 7.09 0.93
C ILE A 186 -15.32 6.80 2.43
N PRO A 187 -16.15 7.46 3.25
CA PRO A 187 -16.14 7.25 4.69
C PRO A 187 -16.67 5.87 5.06
N LEU A 188 -16.13 5.30 6.15
CA LEU A 188 -16.63 4.06 6.77
C LEU A 188 -17.80 4.38 7.72
N GLY A 189 -18.77 3.44 7.80
CA GLY A 189 -19.86 3.48 8.77
C GLY A 189 -20.88 4.61 8.57
N GLN A 190 -20.97 5.21 7.36
CA GLN A 190 -21.88 6.32 7.07
C GLN A 190 -22.80 6.02 5.89
#